data_a035e2182e2b16e4f23ba5cc6267288a
#
_entry.id   a035e2182e2b16e4f23ba5cc6267288a
#
_cell.length_a   1.000
_cell.length_b   1.000
_cell.length_c   1.000
_cell.angle_alpha   90.00
_cell.angle_beta   90.00
_cell.angle_gamma   90.00
#
_symmetry.space_group_name_H-M   'P 1'
#
loop_
_entity.id
_entity.type
_entity.pdbx_description
1 polymer ?
#
loop_
_entity_poly.entity_id
_entity_poly.type
_entity_poly.pdbx_seq_one_letter_code
_entity_poly.pdbx_strand_id
1 'polypeptide(L)'
;MEVVEISDENLEGFGPLLGADLSEDVKRAYFGGIGLVDENGHPEGALVYELLNSESEEDTKSRICLIKSEKKEARDAMLGYYCENAVQEEEIVESFYTMERETDAKTLEELGFSMEKREDENLVLTLGELGESELGKKYKIPDYVDNIESLTILQYREAVKQILFKGHTGNMEDIPYLPKIWFDNNISACVSSGGKIPGLFLIRRTPSGVLIPALLFAYGPEFKKNLVYMIQYSVQQALQLYPKDTKIKISRKNPSTRALTDKLLPNRAGAEIFYGERKE
;
A
#
# COMPACT_ATOMS: atom_id res chain seq x y z
N MET A 1 30.70 8.42 -10.88
CA MET A 1 29.33 7.94 -10.54
C MET A 1 28.76 7.32 -11.79
N GLU A 2 28.16 6.15 -11.67
CA GLU A 2 27.59 5.38 -12.78
C GLU A 2 26.14 5.03 -12.43
N VAL A 3 25.26 5.15 -13.43
CA VAL A 3 23.86 4.71 -13.30
C VAL A 3 23.80 3.23 -13.66
N VAL A 4 23.18 2.43 -12.82
CA VAL A 4 23.03 0.97 -13.00
C VAL A 4 21.57 0.58 -12.78
N GLU A 5 21.15 -0.51 -13.41
CA GLU A 5 19.87 -1.13 -13.10
C GLU A 5 19.98 -1.91 -11.78
N ILE A 6 18.94 -1.81 -10.93
CA ILE A 6 18.83 -2.62 -9.71
C ILE A 6 18.20 -3.95 -10.09
N SER A 7 18.98 -5.02 -10.01
CA SER A 7 18.61 -6.39 -10.34
C SER A 7 18.88 -7.33 -9.16
N ASP A 8 18.46 -8.58 -9.25
CA ASP A 8 18.72 -9.60 -8.22
C ASP A 8 20.21 -9.74 -7.88
N GLU A 9 21.12 -9.42 -8.84
CA GLU A 9 22.57 -9.55 -8.68
C GLU A 9 23.17 -8.49 -7.74
N ASN A 10 22.59 -7.28 -7.69
CA ASN A 10 23.12 -6.15 -6.91
C ASN A 10 22.16 -5.63 -5.82
N LEU A 11 20.94 -6.15 -5.76
CA LEU A 11 19.87 -5.71 -4.85
C LEU A 11 20.30 -5.67 -3.39
N GLU A 12 21.11 -6.62 -2.93
CA GLU A 12 21.59 -6.67 -1.54
C GLU A 12 22.36 -5.39 -1.17
N GLY A 13 23.20 -4.89 -2.09
CA GLY A 13 23.95 -3.65 -1.91
C GLY A 13 23.03 -2.42 -1.76
N PHE A 14 21.92 -2.38 -2.48
CA PHE A 14 20.94 -1.30 -2.43
C PHE A 14 19.96 -1.41 -1.26
N GLY A 15 19.89 -2.53 -0.56
CA GLY A 15 18.97 -2.79 0.55
C GLY A 15 18.88 -1.66 1.60
N PRO A 16 19.99 -1.04 2.07
CA PRO A 16 19.96 0.10 3.00
C PRO A 16 19.26 1.36 2.46
N LEU A 17 19.26 1.55 1.14
CA LEU A 17 18.56 2.65 0.49
C LEU A 17 17.07 2.34 0.27
N LEU A 18 16.76 1.13 -0.15
CA LEU A 18 15.40 0.68 -0.48
C LEU A 18 14.54 0.41 0.76
N GLY A 19 15.15 -0.13 1.81
CA GLY A 19 14.41 -0.69 2.93
C GLY A 19 13.73 -2.03 2.57
N ALA A 20 13.14 -2.70 3.58
CA ALA A 20 12.62 -4.06 3.43
C ALA A 20 11.47 -4.16 2.41
N ASP A 21 10.57 -3.17 2.38
CA ASP A 21 9.36 -3.21 1.54
C ASP A 21 9.73 -3.11 0.05
N LEU A 22 10.50 -2.10 -0.33
CA LEU A 22 10.89 -1.93 -1.74
C LEU A 22 11.91 -2.96 -2.20
N SER A 23 12.78 -3.48 -1.33
CA SER A 23 13.67 -4.59 -1.65
C SER A 23 12.90 -5.87 -2.02
N GLU A 24 11.69 -6.04 -1.51
CA GLU A 24 10.81 -7.15 -1.91
C GLU A 24 10.01 -6.81 -3.17
N ASP A 25 9.56 -5.55 -3.30
CA ASP A 25 8.74 -5.12 -4.44
C ASP A 25 9.55 -5.09 -5.75
N VAL A 26 10.81 -4.65 -5.74
CA VAL A 26 11.70 -4.59 -6.93
C VAL A 26 11.92 -5.95 -7.60
N LYS A 27 11.73 -7.06 -6.88
CA LYS A 27 11.78 -8.42 -7.45
C LYS A 27 10.60 -8.77 -8.35
N ARG A 28 9.60 -7.93 -8.44
CA ARG A 28 8.38 -8.18 -9.21
C ARG A 28 8.51 -7.58 -10.59
N ALA A 29 8.00 -8.28 -11.61
CA ALA A 29 8.14 -7.92 -13.01
C ALA A 29 7.60 -6.53 -13.39
N TYR A 30 6.70 -5.94 -12.58
CA TYR A 30 6.12 -4.62 -12.83
C TYR A 30 6.79 -3.51 -12.00
N PHE A 31 7.91 -3.80 -11.33
CA PHE A 31 8.75 -2.79 -10.71
C PHE A 31 10.07 -2.66 -11.46
N GLY A 32 10.56 -1.43 -11.60
CA GLY A 32 11.89 -1.12 -12.07
C GLY A 32 12.71 -0.41 -11.00
N GLY A 33 14.00 -0.64 -10.99
CA GLY A 33 14.94 -0.02 -10.08
C GLY A 33 16.15 0.57 -10.81
N ILE A 34 16.47 1.82 -10.51
CA ILE A 34 17.63 2.56 -11.02
C ILE A 34 18.51 2.92 -9.83
N GLY A 35 19.75 2.46 -9.86
CA GLY A 35 20.75 2.74 -8.85
C GLY A 35 21.80 3.72 -9.35
N LEU A 36 22.42 4.43 -8.42
CA LEU A 36 23.64 5.17 -8.68
C LEU A 36 24.76 4.64 -7.79
N VAL A 37 25.91 4.32 -8.38
CA VAL A 37 27.08 3.82 -7.66
C VAL A 37 28.28 4.77 -7.80
N ASP A 38 29.16 4.76 -6.79
CA ASP A 38 30.43 5.48 -6.83
C ASP A 38 31.46 4.73 -7.71
N GLU A 39 32.68 5.25 -7.77
CA GLU A 39 33.81 4.65 -8.52
C GLU A 39 34.24 3.27 -7.99
N ASN A 40 33.85 2.91 -6.77
CA ASN A 40 34.15 1.65 -6.12
C ASN A 40 32.95 0.67 -6.19
N GLY A 41 31.85 1.07 -6.84
CA GLY A 41 30.63 0.28 -6.93
C GLY A 41 29.71 0.35 -5.69
N HIS A 42 29.92 1.29 -4.77
CA HIS A 42 29.07 1.46 -3.60
C HIS A 42 27.80 2.25 -3.96
N PRO A 43 26.62 1.80 -3.54
CA PRO A 43 25.36 2.52 -3.77
C PRO A 43 25.32 3.90 -3.11
N GLU A 44 25.09 4.94 -3.90
CA GLU A 44 24.94 6.33 -3.46
C GLU A 44 23.49 6.86 -3.64
N GLY A 45 22.67 6.17 -4.43
CA GLY A 45 21.30 6.55 -4.67
C GLY A 45 20.47 5.41 -5.23
N ALA A 46 19.16 5.51 -5.07
CA ALA A 46 18.18 4.59 -5.63
C ALA A 46 16.90 5.32 -6.03
N LEU A 47 16.37 4.97 -7.20
CA LEU A 47 15.03 5.32 -7.67
C LEU A 47 14.30 4.02 -7.97
N VAL A 48 13.06 3.90 -7.49
CA VAL A 48 12.19 2.74 -7.75
C VAL A 48 10.88 3.24 -8.32
N TYR A 49 10.41 2.58 -9.35
CA TYR A 49 9.11 2.85 -9.97
C TYR A 49 8.31 1.57 -10.17
N GLU A 50 7.00 1.71 -10.24
CA GLU A 50 6.03 0.65 -10.52
C GLU A 50 5.30 0.97 -11.80
N LEU A 51 5.20 0.01 -12.70
CA LEU A 51 4.40 0.11 -13.92
C LEU A 51 2.94 -0.23 -13.59
N LEU A 52 2.05 0.62 -14.04
CA LEU A 52 0.61 0.50 -13.82
C LEU A 52 -0.07 0.34 -15.18
N ASN A 53 -0.33 -0.92 -15.54
CA ASN A 53 -1.11 -1.25 -16.71
C ASN A 53 -2.54 -1.55 -16.27
N SER A 54 -3.50 -0.81 -16.81
CA SER A 54 -4.92 -1.14 -16.65
C SER A 54 -5.36 -1.98 -17.85
N GLU A 55 -6.06 -3.08 -17.64
CA GLU A 55 -6.66 -3.89 -18.71
C GLU A 55 -7.64 -3.08 -19.59
N SER A 56 -8.09 -1.93 -19.11
CA SER A 56 -9.03 -1.02 -19.81
C SER A 56 -8.38 0.19 -20.48
N GLU A 57 -7.08 0.44 -20.23
CA GLU A 57 -6.32 1.55 -20.78
C GLU A 57 -5.20 1.00 -21.66
N GLU A 58 -5.08 1.49 -22.90
CA GLU A 58 -4.00 1.11 -23.82
C GLU A 58 -2.64 1.71 -23.39
N ASP A 59 -2.66 2.66 -22.44
CA ASP A 59 -1.52 3.47 -22.06
C ASP A 59 -0.87 2.97 -20.77
N THR A 60 0.44 2.77 -20.79
CA THR A 60 1.23 2.46 -19.59
C THR A 60 1.43 3.72 -18.73
N LYS A 61 1.16 3.63 -17.46
CA LYS A 61 1.48 4.67 -16.46
C LYS A 61 2.53 4.19 -15.49
N SER A 62 3.28 5.10 -14.92
CA SER A 62 4.30 4.77 -13.93
C SER A 62 4.09 5.52 -12.63
N ARG A 63 4.33 4.83 -11.51
CA ARG A 63 4.40 5.43 -10.19
C ARG A 63 5.82 5.35 -9.65
N ILE A 64 6.48 6.49 -9.49
CA ILE A 64 7.77 6.54 -8.78
C ILE A 64 7.51 6.34 -7.29
N CYS A 65 8.06 5.26 -6.73
CA CYS A 65 7.87 4.85 -5.33
C CYS A 65 8.95 5.38 -4.41
N LEU A 66 10.15 5.62 -4.94
CA LEU A 66 11.31 6.11 -4.19
C LEU A 66 12.23 6.91 -5.08
N ILE A 67 12.71 8.05 -4.57
CA ILE A 67 13.92 8.73 -5.03
C ILE A 67 14.74 9.04 -3.78
N LYS A 68 15.88 8.39 -3.61
CA LYS A 68 16.70 8.53 -2.42
C LYS A 68 18.18 8.68 -2.75
N SER A 69 18.74 9.79 -2.34
CA SER A 69 20.18 10.05 -2.22
C SER A 69 20.40 11.27 -1.34
N GLU A 70 21.54 11.36 -0.68
CA GLU A 70 21.95 12.58 0.04
C GLU A 70 22.38 13.68 -0.92
N LYS A 71 22.89 13.32 -2.09
CA LYS A 71 23.38 14.24 -3.12
C LYS A 71 22.26 14.61 -4.09
N LYS A 72 22.05 15.91 -4.31
CA LYS A 72 21.07 16.41 -5.29
C LYS A 72 21.41 15.91 -6.70
N GLU A 73 22.66 16.02 -7.09
CA GLU A 73 23.17 15.63 -8.42
C GLU A 73 22.89 14.14 -8.71
N ALA A 74 22.91 13.29 -7.67
CA ALA A 74 22.58 11.87 -7.80
C ALA A 74 21.08 11.66 -8.06
N ARG A 75 20.20 12.41 -7.38
CA ARG A 75 18.74 12.36 -7.62
C ARG A 75 18.40 12.84 -9.02
N ASP A 76 19.02 13.96 -9.43
CA ASP A 76 18.82 14.54 -10.77
C ASP A 76 19.28 13.55 -11.85
N ALA A 77 20.41 12.88 -11.68
CA ALA A 77 20.92 11.89 -12.63
C ALA A 77 20.00 10.67 -12.75
N MET A 78 19.49 10.13 -11.64
CA MET A 78 18.58 8.98 -11.67
C MET A 78 17.22 9.34 -12.30
N LEU A 79 16.67 10.53 -12.00
CA LEU A 79 15.44 11.01 -12.61
C LEU A 79 15.63 11.30 -14.10
N GLY A 80 16.75 11.90 -14.48
CA GLY A 80 17.10 12.10 -15.89
C GLY A 80 17.17 10.77 -16.65
N TYR A 81 17.87 9.79 -16.09
CA TYR A 81 17.96 8.45 -16.68
C TYR A 81 16.58 7.78 -16.81
N TYR A 82 15.74 7.88 -15.78
CA TYR A 82 14.36 7.39 -15.82
C TYR A 82 13.58 8.01 -16.97
N CYS A 83 13.61 9.34 -17.10
CA CYS A 83 12.87 10.05 -18.15
C CYS A 83 13.41 9.77 -19.57
N GLU A 84 14.72 9.55 -19.72
CA GLU A 84 15.35 9.32 -21.03
C GLU A 84 15.33 7.85 -21.50
N ASN A 85 15.26 6.90 -20.55
CA ASN A 85 15.39 5.47 -20.87
C ASN A 85 14.13 4.69 -20.45
N ALA A 86 13.80 4.63 -19.16
CA ALA A 86 12.69 3.81 -18.67
C ALA A 86 11.33 4.24 -19.27
N VAL A 87 11.10 5.55 -19.42
CA VAL A 87 9.87 6.07 -20.04
C VAL A 87 9.74 5.61 -21.50
N GLN A 88 10.85 5.57 -22.24
CA GLN A 88 10.83 5.17 -23.66
C GLN A 88 10.73 3.66 -23.83
N GLU A 89 11.46 2.88 -23.01
CA GLU A 89 11.46 1.42 -23.10
C GLU A 89 10.10 0.81 -22.72
N GLU A 90 9.42 1.38 -21.72
CA GLU A 90 8.14 0.88 -21.21
C GLU A 90 6.92 1.62 -21.79
N GLU A 91 7.13 2.49 -22.79
CA GLU A 91 6.07 3.28 -23.44
C GLU A 91 5.17 4.02 -22.44
N ILE A 92 5.80 4.62 -21.40
CA ILE A 92 5.08 5.30 -20.32
C ILE A 92 4.54 6.64 -20.84
N VAL A 93 3.22 6.85 -20.76
CA VAL A 93 2.54 8.08 -21.16
C VAL A 93 2.33 9.07 -20.02
N GLU A 94 2.38 8.58 -18.79
CA GLU A 94 2.17 9.40 -17.59
C GLU A 94 2.98 8.85 -16.40
N SER A 95 3.77 9.72 -15.80
CA SER A 95 4.54 9.40 -14.57
C SER A 95 4.02 10.21 -13.40
N PHE A 96 3.87 9.59 -12.24
CA PHE A 96 3.51 10.31 -11.03
C PHE A 96 4.32 9.86 -9.82
N TYR A 97 4.47 10.76 -8.88
CA TYR A 97 5.23 10.54 -7.65
C TYR A 97 4.47 11.07 -6.44
N THR A 98 4.50 10.32 -5.36
CA THR A 98 3.94 10.72 -4.08
C THR A 98 5.06 10.81 -3.05
N MET A 99 5.29 11.97 -2.48
CA MET A 99 6.35 12.21 -1.52
C MET A 99 5.82 12.87 -0.23
N GLU A 100 6.51 12.63 0.87
CA GLU A 100 6.20 13.23 2.16
C GLU A 100 7.03 14.52 2.43
N ARG A 101 7.98 14.85 1.56
CA ARG A 101 8.91 15.98 1.75
C ARG A 101 8.81 16.98 0.61
N GLU A 102 8.60 18.23 0.98
CA GLU A 102 8.60 19.37 0.05
C GLU A 102 9.96 19.59 -0.66
N THR A 103 11.07 19.19 -0.02
CA THR A 103 12.42 19.41 -0.55
C THR A 103 12.68 18.78 -1.92
N ASP A 104 11.95 17.72 -2.27
CA ASP A 104 12.12 17.01 -3.54
C ASP A 104 11.22 17.57 -4.65
N ALA A 105 10.20 18.37 -4.30
CA ALA A 105 9.25 18.95 -5.24
C ALA A 105 9.95 19.78 -6.31
N LYS A 106 10.91 20.63 -5.92
CA LYS A 106 11.64 21.49 -6.86
C LYS A 106 12.43 20.70 -7.90
N THR A 107 13.06 19.60 -7.51
CA THR A 107 13.79 18.73 -8.45
C THR A 107 12.83 18.13 -9.47
N LEU A 108 11.63 17.68 -9.02
CA LEU A 108 10.62 17.14 -9.91
C LEU A 108 10.03 18.21 -10.84
N GLU A 109 9.80 19.43 -10.35
CA GLU A 109 9.36 20.55 -11.18
C GLU A 109 10.38 20.88 -12.30
N GLU A 110 11.68 20.88 -11.97
CA GLU A 110 12.76 21.08 -12.95
C GLU A 110 12.79 19.99 -14.04
N LEU A 111 12.28 18.79 -13.72
CA LEU A 111 12.13 17.67 -14.66
C LEU A 111 10.73 17.59 -15.33
N GLY A 112 9.93 18.63 -15.19
CA GLY A 112 8.66 18.79 -15.89
C GLY A 112 7.45 18.17 -15.18
N PHE A 113 7.58 17.76 -13.90
CA PHE A 113 6.42 17.35 -13.11
C PHE A 113 5.61 18.55 -12.65
N SER A 114 4.29 18.46 -12.79
CA SER A 114 3.34 19.39 -12.16
C SER A 114 3.10 18.96 -10.73
N MET A 115 3.38 19.82 -9.76
CA MET A 115 3.30 19.49 -8.33
C MET A 115 2.02 20.00 -7.70
N GLU A 116 1.37 19.15 -6.92
CA GLU A 116 0.17 19.46 -6.14
C GLU A 116 0.34 18.98 -4.69
N LYS A 117 -0.02 19.84 -3.73
CA LYS A 117 -0.14 19.43 -2.34
C LYS A 117 -1.50 18.81 -2.11
N ARG A 118 -1.53 17.56 -1.69
CA ARG A 118 -2.74 16.83 -1.34
C ARG A 118 -2.76 16.50 0.15
N GLU A 119 -3.90 16.69 0.76
CA GLU A 119 -4.13 16.36 2.15
C GLU A 119 -5.06 15.15 2.24
N ASP A 120 -4.95 14.43 3.36
CA ASP A 120 -5.96 13.44 3.73
C ASP A 120 -6.03 12.14 2.89
N GLU A 121 -5.07 11.87 2.01
CA GLU A 121 -5.09 10.64 1.22
C GLU A 121 -4.73 9.39 2.03
N ASN A 122 -3.88 9.52 3.05
CA ASN A 122 -3.49 8.42 3.91
C ASN A 122 -3.60 8.83 5.38
N LEU A 123 -4.22 7.97 6.16
CA LEU A 123 -4.16 8.04 7.61
C LEU A 123 -3.06 7.11 8.11
N VAL A 124 -2.08 7.66 8.81
CA VAL A 124 -1.00 6.88 9.43
C VAL A 124 -1.08 7.05 10.93
N LEU A 125 -1.14 5.95 11.66
CA LEU A 125 -1.19 5.92 13.12
C LEU A 125 -0.45 4.69 13.64
N THR A 126 -0.13 4.69 14.92
CA THR A 126 0.41 3.52 15.59
C THR A 126 -0.71 2.65 16.18
N LEU A 127 -0.40 1.38 16.40
CA LEU A 127 -1.32 0.46 17.07
C LEU A 127 -1.63 0.90 18.51
N GLY A 128 -0.68 1.56 19.18
CA GLY A 128 -0.89 2.17 20.51
C GLY A 128 -1.94 3.27 20.45
N GLU A 129 -1.82 4.20 19.51
CA GLU A 129 -2.83 5.26 19.31
C GLU A 129 -4.21 4.72 18.96
N LEU A 130 -4.26 3.63 18.15
CA LEU A 130 -5.51 2.94 17.85
C LEU A 130 -6.09 2.29 19.10
N GLY A 131 -5.24 1.71 19.97
CA GLY A 131 -5.63 1.12 21.24
C GLY A 131 -6.21 2.11 22.25
N GLU A 132 -5.79 3.38 22.20
CA GLU A 132 -6.31 4.47 23.03
C GLU A 132 -7.63 5.04 22.53
N SER A 133 -8.02 4.75 21.28
CA SER A 133 -9.28 5.16 20.68
C SER A 133 -10.46 4.30 21.14
N GLU A 134 -11.67 4.68 20.71
CA GLU A 134 -12.89 3.86 20.95
C GLU A 134 -12.74 2.43 20.37
N LEU A 135 -11.97 2.26 19.29
CA LEU A 135 -11.73 0.95 18.69
C LEU A 135 -10.86 0.01 19.54
N GLY A 136 -10.01 0.57 20.42
CA GLY A 136 -9.20 -0.21 21.37
C GLY A 136 -9.95 -0.72 22.58
N LYS A 137 -11.20 -0.28 22.82
CA LYS A 137 -12.02 -0.80 23.90
C LYS A 137 -12.32 -2.28 23.69
N LYS A 138 -12.33 -3.04 24.78
CA LYS A 138 -12.68 -4.47 24.72
C LYS A 138 -14.19 -4.63 24.55
N TYR A 139 -14.59 -5.15 23.39
CA TYR A 139 -15.96 -5.53 23.11
C TYR A 139 -16.10 -7.05 23.11
N LYS A 140 -17.27 -7.55 23.44
CA LYS A 140 -17.58 -8.97 23.25
C LYS A 140 -17.80 -9.22 21.75
N ILE A 141 -16.89 -9.92 21.16
CA ILE A 141 -16.97 -10.34 19.77
C ILE A 141 -17.87 -11.58 19.68
N PRO A 142 -18.83 -11.66 18.77
CA PRO A 142 -19.66 -12.86 18.57
C PRO A 142 -18.84 -14.03 18.06
N ASP A 143 -19.21 -15.25 18.41
CA ASP A 143 -18.51 -16.49 18.05
C ASP A 143 -18.49 -16.77 16.54
N TYR A 144 -19.33 -16.08 15.76
CA TYR A 144 -19.35 -16.21 14.31
C TYR A 144 -18.36 -15.27 13.59
N VAL A 145 -17.59 -14.47 14.35
CA VAL A 145 -16.50 -13.64 13.84
C VAL A 145 -15.20 -14.29 14.26
N ASP A 146 -14.35 -14.60 13.29
CA ASP A 146 -13.10 -15.29 13.52
C ASP A 146 -12.01 -14.73 12.58
N ASN A 147 -10.76 -15.18 12.75
CA ASN A 147 -9.70 -14.89 11.81
C ASN A 147 -9.86 -15.68 10.50
N ILE A 148 -9.20 -15.20 9.43
CA ILE A 148 -9.28 -15.90 8.14
C ILE A 148 -8.50 -17.22 8.12
N GLU A 149 -7.66 -17.52 9.12
CA GLU A 149 -6.97 -18.80 9.24
C GLU A 149 -7.98 -19.96 9.30
N SER A 150 -9.12 -19.74 9.94
CA SER A 150 -10.23 -20.71 10.05
C SER A 150 -10.84 -21.09 8.69
N LEU A 151 -10.62 -20.28 7.63
CA LEU A 151 -11.16 -20.53 6.30
C LEU A 151 -10.27 -21.48 5.50
N THR A 152 -10.90 -22.46 4.87
CA THR A 152 -10.25 -23.21 3.79
C THR A 152 -9.97 -22.29 2.59
N ILE A 153 -9.03 -22.67 1.72
CA ILE A 153 -8.74 -21.92 0.48
C ILE A 153 -10.00 -21.78 -0.40
N LEU A 154 -10.84 -22.79 -0.45
CA LEU A 154 -12.10 -22.74 -1.24
C LEU A 154 -13.08 -21.75 -0.65
N GLN A 155 -13.26 -21.73 0.67
CA GLN A 155 -14.13 -20.76 1.35
C GLN A 155 -13.63 -19.33 1.17
N TYR A 156 -12.31 -19.10 1.28
CA TYR A 156 -11.71 -17.80 1.03
C TYR A 156 -11.97 -17.33 -0.40
N ARG A 157 -11.67 -18.15 -1.41
CA ARG A 157 -11.88 -17.83 -2.83
C ARG A 157 -13.34 -17.54 -3.14
N GLU A 158 -14.26 -18.34 -2.62
CA GLU A 158 -15.69 -18.14 -2.81
C GLU A 158 -16.16 -16.83 -2.17
N ALA A 159 -15.67 -16.50 -0.97
CA ALA A 159 -15.99 -15.25 -0.30
C ALA A 159 -15.51 -14.03 -1.10
N VAL A 160 -14.27 -14.05 -1.59
CA VAL A 160 -13.73 -12.97 -2.44
C VAL A 160 -14.52 -12.85 -3.76
N LYS A 161 -14.85 -13.98 -4.40
CA LYS A 161 -15.69 -14.00 -5.61
C LYS A 161 -17.07 -13.38 -5.37
N GLN A 162 -17.70 -13.64 -4.23
CA GLN A 162 -19.00 -13.04 -3.86
C GLN A 162 -18.92 -11.51 -3.73
N ILE A 163 -17.78 -10.95 -3.33
CA ILE A 163 -17.55 -9.51 -3.25
C ILE A 163 -17.60 -8.87 -4.64
N LEU A 164 -16.94 -9.49 -5.62
CA LEU A 164 -16.95 -9.02 -7.01
C LEU A 164 -18.36 -9.03 -7.60
N PHE A 165 -19.10 -10.11 -7.41
CA PHE A 165 -20.50 -10.22 -7.90
C PHE A 165 -21.42 -9.14 -7.30
N LYS A 166 -21.08 -8.55 -6.17
CA LYS A 166 -21.91 -7.52 -5.53
C LYS A 166 -21.55 -6.10 -5.97
N GLY A 167 -20.70 -5.96 -6.99
CA GLY A 167 -20.42 -4.67 -7.65
C GLY A 167 -19.47 -3.74 -6.89
N HIS A 168 -18.67 -4.27 -5.97
CA HIS A 168 -17.63 -3.49 -5.30
C HIS A 168 -16.31 -3.59 -6.06
N THR A 169 -16.22 -2.88 -7.18
CA THR A 169 -15.09 -2.91 -8.12
C THR A 169 -14.03 -1.83 -7.89
N GLY A 170 -14.19 -0.95 -6.93
CA GLY A 170 -13.21 0.14 -6.71
C GLY A 170 -11.90 -0.37 -6.10
N ASN A 171 -10.78 -0.16 -6.75
CA ASN A 171 -9.38 -0.42 -6.31
C ASN A 171 -9.09 -1.85 -5.82
N MET A 172 -9.80 -2.86 -6.32
CA MET A 172 -9.75 -4.22 -5.80
C MET A 172 -9.58 -5.28 -6.89
N GLU A 173 -9.19 -4.88 -8.08
CA GLU A 173 -9.07 -5.75 -9.25
C GLU A 173 -8.13 -6.93 -9.00
N ASP A 174 -7.08 -6.71 -8.20
CA ASP A 174 -6.08 -7.73 -7.87
C ASP A 174 -6.44 -8.65 -6.69
N ILE A 175 -7.30 -8.22 -5.76
CA ILE A 175 -7.61 -8.99 -4.53
C ILE A 175 -8.13 -10.40 -4.83
N PRO A 176 -8.96 -10.64 -5.86
CA PRO A 176 -9.42 -11.99 -6.22
C PRO A 176 -8.30 -12.95 -6.59
N TYR A 177 -7.21 -12.44 -7.11
CA TYR A 177 -6.05 -13.22 -7.56
C TYR A 177 -5.02 -13.40 -6.45
N LEU A 178 -5.08 -12.59 -5.37
CA LEU A 178 -4.13 -12.68 -4.27
C LEU A 178 -4.41 -13.92 -3.40
N PRO A 179 -3.41 -14.75 -3.14
CA PRO A 179 -3.57 -15.91 -2.27
C PRO A 179 -3.81 -15.47 -0.82
N LYS A 180 -4.54 -16.29 -0.05
CA LYS A 180 -4.83 -16.03 1.38
C LYS A 180 -3.58 -15.68 2.20
N ILE A 181 -2.44 -16.30 1.88
CA ILE A 181 -1.15 -16.08 2.56
C ILE A 181 -0.58 -14.65 2.40
N TRP A 182 -1.09 -13.88 1.46
CA TRP A 182 -0.71 -12.47 1.30
C TRP A 182 -1.19 -11.58 2.44
N PHE A 183 -2.21 -12.04 3.15
CA PHE A 183 -2.81 -11.33 4.26
C PHE A 183 -2.36 -11.93 5.58
N ASP A 184 -2.30 -11.09 6.60
CA ASP A 184 -2.04 -11.53 7.95
C ASP A 184 -3.24 -12.33 8.46
N ASN A 185 -3.10 -13.64 8.47
CA ASN A 185 -4.20 -14.56 8.77
C ASN A 185 -4.70 -14.43 10.22
N ASN A 186 -3.86 -13.96 11.15
CA ASN A 186 -4.19 -13.89 12.57
C ASN A 186 -5.04 -12.66 12.91
N ILE A 187 -4.85 -11.56 12.17
CA ILE A 187 -5.57 -10.30 12.42
C ILE A 187 -6.59 -9.95 11.34
N SER A 188 -6.52 -10.58 10.17
CA SER A 188 -7.59 -10.49 9.18
C SER A 188 -8.80 -11.25 9.67
N ALA A 189 -10.01 -10.68 9.51
CA ALA A 189 -11.23 -11.22 10.09
C ALA A 189 -12.23 -11.68 9.03
N CYS A 190 -13.06 -12.66 9.39
CA CYS A 190 -14.21 -13.07 8.61
C CYS A 190 -15.46 -13.21 9.47
N VAL A 191 -16.61 -13.15 8.83
CA VAL A 191 -17.92 -13.49 9.41
C VAL A 191 -18.39 -14.79 8.78
N SER A 192 -18.77 -15.77 9.61
CA SER A 192 -19.33 -17.05 9.15
C SER A 192 -20.80 -17.16 9.54
N SER A 193 -21.68 -17.49 8.57
CA SER A 193 -23.10 -17.67 8.81
C SER A 193 -23.70 -18.69 7.87
N GLY A 194 -24.25 -19.79 8.41
CA GLY A 194 -24.91 -20.83 7.62
C GLY A 194 -24.05 -21.43 6.49
N GLY A 195 -22.75 -21.61 6.74
CA GLY A 195 -21.78 -22.12 5.76
C GLY A 195 -21.34 -21.11 4.70
N LYS A 196 -21.79 -19.86 4.79
CA LYS A 196 -21.38 -18.74 3.92
C LYS A 196 -20.47 -17.79 4.68
N ILE A 197 -19.69 -16.98 3.94
CA ILE A 197 -18.80 -15.95 4.48
C ILE A 197 -19.32 -14.58 4.03
N PRO A 198 -20.29 -13.98 4.75
CA PRO A 198 -20.90 -12.70 4.36
C PRO A 198 -20.05 -11.48 4.68
N GLY A 199 -18.84 -11.65 5.23
CA GLY A 199 -17.94 -10.55 5.52
C GLY A 199 -16.47 -10.96 5.56
N LEU A 200 -15.61 -10.09 5.06
CA LEU A 200 -14.16 -10.20 5.11
C LEU A 200 -13.52 -8.85 5.46
N PHE A 201 -12.55 -8.89 6.33
CA PHE A 201 -11.62 -7.79 6.57
C PHE A 201 -10.20 -8.30 6.40
N LEU A 202 -9.55 -7.92 5.31
CA LEU A 202 -8.22 -8.39 4.94
C LEU A 202 -7.20 -7.31 5.27
N ILE A 203 -6.16 -7.69 6.01
CA ILE A 203 -5.07 -6.81 6.43
C ILE A 203 -3.77 -7.43 5.93
N ARG A 204 -3.01 -6.67 5.15
CA ARG A 204 -1.65 -7.06 4.74
C ARG A 204 -0.67 -6.55 5.79
N ARG A 205 0.34 -7.35 6.09
CA ARG A 205 1.52 -6.91 6.83
C ARG A 205 2.69 -6.82 5.86
N THR A 206 3.31 -5.63 5.76
CA THR A 206 4.48 -5.44 4.91
C THR A 206 5.72 -6.06 5.53
N PRO A 207 6.81 -6.30 4.77
CA PRO A 207 8.10 -6.75 5.30
C PRO A 207 8.66 -5.86 6.41
N SER A 208 8.44 -4.54 6.36
CA SER A 208 8.80 -3.59 7.44
C SER A 208 7.88 -3.66 8.65
N GLY A 209 6.82 -4.45 8.61
CA GLY A 209 5.87 -4.65 9.70
C GLY A 209 4.69 -3.67 9.71
N VAL A 210 4.52 -2.82 8.70
CA VAL A 210 3.37 -1.91 8.59
C VAL A 210 2.10 -2.71 8.28
N LEU A 211 1.01 -2.42 8.97
CA LEU A 211 -0.29 -3.03 8.75
C LEU A 211 -1.10 -2.17 7.76
N ILE A 212 -1.58 -2.78 6.68
CA ILE A 212 -2.34 -2.11 5.64
C ILE A 212 -3.70 -2.80 5.47
N PRO A 213 -4.82 -2.19 5.92
CA PRO A 213 -6.15 -2.64 5.57
C PRO A 213 -6.34 -2.61 4.04
N ALA A 214 -6.51 -3.77 3.43
CA ALA A 214 -6.65 -3.93 1.98
C ALA A 214 -8.11 -4.04 1.54
N LEU A 215 -8.93 -4.74 2.33
CA LEU A 215 -10.34 -4.95 2.05
C LEU A 215 -11.14 -4.97 3.35
N LEU A 216 -12.25 -4.22 3.40
CA LEU A 216 -13.29 -4.35 4.42
C LEU A 216 -14.65 -4.43 3.73
N PHE A 217 -15.27 -5.58 3.80
CA PHE A 217 -16.53 -5.83 3.11
C PHE A 217 -17.47 -6.73 3.91
N ALA A 218 -18.76 -6.42 3.88
CA ALA A 218 -19.81 -7.30 4.35
C ALA A 218 -21.11 -7.09 3.57
N TYR A 219 -21.93 -8.12 3.46
CA TYR A 219 -23.26 -8.07 2.82
C TYR A 219 -24.33 -8.72 3.68
N GLY A 220 -25.59 -8.57 3.26
CA GLY A 220 -26.76 -9.09 3.96
C GLY A 220 -27.35 -8.11 4.98
N PRO A 221 -28.40 -8.49 5.71
CA PRO A 221 -29.17 -7.57 6.57
C PRO A 221 -28.33 -7.01 7.76
N GLU A 222 -27.37 -7.76 8.26
CA GLU A 222 -26.51 -7.39 9.39
C GLU A 222 -25.15 -6.78 8.97
N PHE A 223 -24.99 -6.38 7.69
CA PHE A 223 -23.68 -6.01 7.15
C PHE A 223 -22.96 -4.92 7.95
N LYS A 224 -23.68 -3.83 8.37
CA LYS A 224 -23.09 -2.74 9.15
C LYS A 224 -22.52 -3.20 10.49
N LYS A 225 -23.22 -4.10 11.14
CA LYS A 225 -22.84 -4.66 12.43
C LYS A 225 -21.63 -5.59 12.26
N ASN A 226 -21.64 -6.40 11.20
CA ASN A 226 -20.55 -7.28 10.86
C ASN A 226 -19.26 -6.53 10.54
N LEU A 227 -19.32 -5.40 9.82
CA LEU A 227 -18.17 -4.53 9.59
C LEU A 227 -17.53 -4.06 10.91
N VAL A 228 -18.36 -3.60 11.85
CA VAL A 228 -17.88 -3.14 13.17
C VAL A 228 -17.23 -4.30 13.95
N TYR A 229 -17.85 -5.46 13.99
CA TYR A 229 -17.29 -6.62 14.70
C TYR A 229 -15.97 -7.10 14.12
N MET A 230 -15.83 -7.14 12.79
CA MET A 230 -14.57 -7.49 12.15
C MET A 230 -13.46 -6.49 12.47
N ILE A 231 -13.74 -5.18 12.43
CA ILE A 231 -12.77 -4.15 12.82
C ILE A 231 -12.34 -4.34 14.28
N GLN A 232 -13.31 -4.49 15.18
CA GLN A 232 -13.03 -4.68 16.61
C GLN A 232 -12.24 -5.95 16.90
N TYR A 233 -12.59 -7.05 16.22
CA TYR A 233 -11.82 -8.30 16.29
C TYR A 233 -10.38 -8.09 15.88
N SER A 234 -10.16 -7.52 14.68
CA SER A 234 -8.82 -7.30 14.14
C SER A 234 -7.98 -6.37 15.02
N VAL A 235 -8.56 -5.30 15.54
CA VAL A 235 -7.87 -4.39 16.48
C VAL A 235 -7.48 -5.11 17.77
N GLN A 236 -8.37 -5.90 18.35
CA GLN A 236 -8.08 -6.65 19.58
C GLN A 236 -6.99 -7.68 19.36
N GLN A 237 -7.01 -8.41 18.24
CA GLN A 237 -5.96 -9.38 17.89
C GLN A 237 -4.63 -8.68 17.64
N ALA A 238 -4.62 -7.58 16.87
CA ALA A 238 -3.41 -6.83 16.57
C ALA A 238 -2.75 -6.28 17.85
N LEU A 239 -3.53 -5.73 18.79
CA LEU A 239 -3.04 -5.24 20.09
C LEU A 239 -2.43 -6.34 20.98
N GLN A 240 -2.81 -7.60 20.77
CA GLN A 240 -2.24 -8.74 21.49
C GLN A 240 -0.97 -9.28 20.83
N LEU A 241 -0.89 -9.23 19.50
CA LEU A 241 0.15 -9.89 18.72
C LEU A 241 1.31 -8.97 18.34
N TYR A 242 1.09 -7.67 18.23
CA TYR A 242 2.07 -6.72 17.71
C TYR A 242 2.46 -5.64 18.71
N PRO A 243 3.68 -5.10 18.60
CA PRO A 243 4.15 -3.96 19.40
C PRO A 243 3.26 -2.73 19.20
N LYS A 244 3.17 -1.88 20.24
CA LYS A 244 2.32 -0.67 20.20
C LYS A 244 2.80 0.38 19.19
N ASP A 245 4.07 0.40 18.82
CA ASP A 245 4.67 1.26 17.83
C ASP A 245 4.48 0.77 16.38
N THR A 246 3.87 -0.42 16.20
CA THR A 246 3.51 -0.92 14.87
C THR A 246 2.66 0.09 14.13
N LYS A 247 3.11 0.50 12.94
CA LYS A 247 2.40 1.47 12.10
C LYS A 247 1.23 0.82 11.37
N ILE A 248 0.16 1.59 11.25
CA ILE A 248 -1.03 1.24 10.45
C ILE A 248 -1.19 2.35 9.41
N LYS A 249 -1.30 1.97 8.12
CA LYS A 249 -1.53 2.91 7.02
C LYS A 249 -2.87 2.59 6.36
N ILE A 250 -3.79 3.53 6.39
CA ILE A 250 -5.14 3.40 5.83
C ILE A 250 -5.27 4.37 4.66
N SER A 251 -5.52 3.87 3.45
CA SER A 251 -5.82 4.73 2.30
C SER A 251 -7.21 5.33 2.44
N ARG A 252 -7.31 6.65 2.27
CA ARG A 252 -8.55 7.44 2.31
C ARG A 252 -8.98 7.93 0.92
N LYS A 253 -8.34 7.43 -0.15
CA LYS A 253 -8.71 7.79 -1.54
C LYS A 253 -10.16 7.45 -1.85
N ASN A 254 -10.65 6.33 -1.33
CA ASN A 254 -12.05 5.93 -1.48
C ASN A 254 -12.95 6.72 -0.53
N PRO A 255 -14.02 7.39 -1.02
CA PRO A 255 -14.95 8.16 -0.19
C PRO A 255 -15.59 7.37 0.95
N SER A 256 -15.89 6.08 0.74
CA SER A 256 -16.45 5.21 1.77
C SER A 256 -15.46 4.95 2.90
N THR A 257 -14.17 4.73 2.57
CA THR A 257 -13.11 4.56 3.56
C THR A 257 -12.88 5.86 4.33
N ARG A 258 -12.90 7.01 3.64
CA ARG A 258 -12.80 8.32 4.27
C ARG A 258 -13.92 8.53 5.28
N ALA A 259 -15.19 8.37 4.86
CA ALA A 259 -16.34 8.51 5.74
C ALA A 259 -16.31 7.55 6.95
N LEU A 260 -15.82 6.33 6.75
CA LEU A 260 -15.66 5.35 7.83
C LEU A 260 -14.57 5.77 8.82
N THR A 261 -13.40 6.19 8.32
CA THR A 261 -12.29 6.63 9.18
C THR A 261 -12.62 7.91 9.94
N ASP A 262 -13.30 8.88 9.33
CA ASP A 262 -13.76 10.09 10.00
C ASP A 262 -14.71 9.78 11.16
N LYS A 263 -15.55 8.78 10.99
CA LYS A 263 -16.50 8.34 12.03
C LYS A 263 -15.80 7.57 13.16
N LEU A 264 -14.84 6.71 12.83
CA LEU A 264 -14.21 5.80 13.80
C LEU A 264 -13.02 6.46 14.52
N LEU A 265 -12.36 7.41 13.88
CA LEU A 265 -11.17 8.11 14.35
C LEU A 265 -11.37 9.64 14.17
N PRO A 266 -12.37 10.23 14.83
CA PRO A 266 -12.66 11.65 14.71
C PRO A 266 -11.43 12.49 15.11
N ASN A 267 -11.24 13.61 14.44
CA ASN A 267 -10.13 14.56 14.66
C ASN A 267 -8.73 14.03 14.28
N ARG A 268 -8.63 12.96 13.49
CA ARG A 268 -7.37 12.50 12.88
C ARG A 268 -7.27 13.06 11.46
N ALA A 269 -6.36 14.03 11.27
CA ALA A 269 -6.00 14.51 9.95
C ALA A 269 -5.23 13.42 9.19
N GLY A 270 -5.40 13.36 7.87
CA GLY A 270 -4.54 12.58 7.01
C GLY A 270 -3.14 13.19 6.90
N ALA A 271 -2.19 12.41 6.44
CA ALA A 271 -0.83 12.90 6.16
C ALA A 271 -0.86 13.84 4.96
N GLU A 272 -0.17 14.97 5.06
CA GLU A 272 0.13 15.79 3.90
C GLU A 272 1.06 15.02 2.96
N ILE A 273 0.74 15.04 1.68
CA ILE A 273 1.59 14.48 0.63
C ILE A 273 1.73 15.48 -0.51
N PHE A 274 2.88 15.43 -1.16
CA PHE A 274 3.11 16.13 -2.42
C PHE A 274 2.93 15.11 -3.54
N TYR A 275 2.07 15.43 -4.49
CA TYR A 275 1.79 14.63 -5.66
C TYR A 275 2.37 15.33 -6.88
N GLY A 276 3.23 14.64 -7.61
CA GLY A 276 3.79 15.12 -8.85
C GLY A 276 3.23 14.28 -10.01
N GLU A 277 2.86 14.93 -11.08
CA GLU A 277 2.37 14.30 -12.30
C GLU A 277 3.12 14.88 -13.51
N ARG A 278 3.53 14.02 -14.42
CA ARG A 278 4.15 14.38 -15.70
C ARG A 278 3.48 13.55 -16.80
N LYS A 279 3.12 14.23 -17.88
CA LYS A 279 2.71 13.60 -19.15
C LYS A 279 3.94 13.47 -20.02
N GLU A 280 4.16 12.28 -20.52
CA GLU A 280 5.31 11.91 -21.36
C GLU A 280 5.02 12.10 -22.86
#